data_9597d09bb8c25de5593bcc83ef7d9ff2
#
_entry.id   9597d09bb8c25de5593bcc83ef7d9ff2
#
_cell.length_a   1.000
_cell.length_b   1.000
_cell.length_c   1.000
_cell.angle_alpha   90.00
_cell.angle_beta   90.00
_cell.angle_gamma   90.00
#
_symmetry.space_group_name_H-M   'P 1'
#
loop_
_entity.id
_entity.type
_entity.pdbx_description
1 polymer ?
#
loop_
_entity_poly.entity_id
_entity_poly.type
_entity_poly.pdbx_seq_one_letter_code
_entity_poly.pdbx_strand_id
1 'polypeptide(L)'
;TISIAKSVSPVDIISMQIVKSVNSEDKTERASDTMGMKHRVAFGLYLAKGSINCQLAEKTGFSDEDAEKIKEAMRTLLENDASSARPEGSMEVCALYWWEQEGKTPKYSSAKVQRSLQVTLKEGVIKPKRFEDYDVQVAPLDGVTLQILS
;
A
#
# COMPACT_ATOMS: atom_id res chain seq x y z
N THR A 1 13.24 0.71 -6.13
CA THR A 1 12.32 -0.39 -6.53
C THR A 1 11.23 -0.51 -5.50
N ILE A 2 9.97 -0.57 -5.93
CA ILE A 2 8.81 -0.80 -5.07
C ILE A 2 8.14 -2.09 -5.55
N SER A 3 7.85 -2.99 -4.62
CA SER A 3 7.15 -4.24 -4.91
C SER A 3 5.62 -4.04 -4.84
N ILE A 4 4.89 -4.99 -5.40
CA ILE A 4 3.43 -5.00 -5.31
C ILE A 4 2.99 -5.07 -3.84
N ALA A 5 1.99 -4.30 -3.46
CA ALA A 5 1.38 -4.37 -2.14
C ALA A 5 0.57 -5.66 -2.00
N LYS A 6 0.71 -6.32 -0.85
CA LYS A 6 -0.02 -7.55 -0.53
C LYS A 6 -0.81 -7.37 0.76
N SER A 7 -2.01 -7.91 0.81
CA SER A 7 -2.78 -7.92 2.05
C SER A 7 -2.10 -8.77 3.12
N VAL A 8 -2.10 -8.26 4.36
CA VAL A 8 -1.51 -8.95 5.53
C VAL A 8 -2.32 -10.18 5.92
N SER A 9 -3.63 -10.11 5.75
CA SER A 9 -4.56 -11.21 6.01
C SER A 9 -5.53 -11.36 4.83
N PRO A 10 -6.27 -12.47 4.73
CA PRO A 10 -7.34 -12.62 3.74
C PRO A 10 -8.33 -11.46 3.82
N VAL A 11 -8.81 -10.99 2.67
CA VAL A 11 -9.78 -9.90 2.55
C VAL A 11 -11.15 -10.43 2.18
N ASP A 12 -12.19 -9.83 2.77
CA ASP A 12 -13.58 -10.09 2.39
C ASP A 12 -13.95 -9.25 1.17
N ILE A 13 -14.49 -9.89 0.14
CA ILE A 13 -14.97 -9.23 -1.06
C ILE A 13 -16.49 -9.10 -1.01
N ILE A 14 -16.99 -7.86 -1.07
CA ILE A 14 -18.40 -7.55 -1.21
C ILE A 14 -18.72 -7.44 -2.69
N SER A 15 -19.69 -8.21 -3.16
CA SER A 15 -20.16 -8.19 -4.54
C SER A 15 -21.53 -7.53 -4.60
N MET A 16 -21.68 -6.53 -5.45
CA MET A 16 -22.94 -5.81 -5.66
C MET A 16 -23.30 -5.84 -7.13
N GLN A 17 -24.58 -6.12 -7.40
CA GLN A 17 -25.12 -5.96 -8.74
C GLN A 17 -25.36 -4.48 -9.04
N ILE A 18 -24.94 -4.06 -10.22
CA ILE A 18 -25.21 -2.73 -10.76
C ILE A 18 -25.98 -2.85 -12.06
N VAL A 19 -26.92 -1.96 -12.26
CA VAL A 19 -27.75 -1.90 -13.48
C VAL A 19 -27.53 -0.51 -14.12
N LYS A 20 -27.24 -0.48 -15.40
CA LYS A 20 -27.20 0.75 -16.17
C LYS A 20 -28.63 1.08 -16.64
N SER A 21 -29.23 2.14 -16.12
CA SER A 21 -30.59 2.55 -16.42
C SER A 21 -30.72 3.50 -17.63
N VAL A 22 -29.60 4.08 -18.09
CA VAL A 22 -29.58 5.06 -19.19
C VAL A 22 -28.52 4.68 -20.20
N ASN A 23 -28.88 4.51 -21.46
CA ASN A 23 -27.94 4.40 -22.57
C ASN A 23 -27.52 5.79 -23.04
N SER A 24 -26.22 6.05 -23.11
CA SER A 24 -25.66 7.32 -23.60
C SER A 24 -25.64 7.46 -25.12
N GLU A 25 -26.08 6.43 -25.85
CA GLU A 25 -26.15 6.43 -27.31
C GLU A 25 -27.59 6.22 -27.76
N ASP A 26 -28.08 7.10 -28.64
CA ASP A 26 -29.32 6.94 -29.40
C ASP A 26 -29.18 5.80 -30.39
N LYS A 27 -29.26 4.56 -29.94
CA LYS A 27 -29.45 3.40 -30.81
C LYS A 27 -30.89 2.96 -30.76
N THR A 28 -31.50 2.95 -31.93
CA THR A 28 -32.88 2.55 -32.23
C THR A 28 -33.22 1.11 -31.87
N GLU A 29 -32.27 0.31 -31.38
CA GLU A 29 -32.48 -1.01 -30.80
C GLU A 29 -32.32 -0.92 -29.29
N ARG A 30 -33.39 -1.26 -28.57
CA ARG A 30 -33.36 -1.44 -27.11
C ARG A 30 -32.32 -2.51 -26.76
N ALA A 31 -31.08 -2.06 -26.51
CA ALA A 31 -30.14 -2.92 -25.82
C ALA A 31 -30.72 -3.28 -24.45
N SER A 32 -30.83 -4.56 -24.17
CA SER A 32 -31.28 -5.05 -22.88
C SER A 32 -30.50 -4.40 -21.75
N ASP A 33 -31.15 -4.15 -20.61
CA ASP A 33 -30.54 -3.63 -19.40
C ASP A 33 -29.20 -4.33 -19.15
N THR A 34 -28.10 -3.58 -19.22
CA THR A 34 -26.79 -4.16 -19.01
C THR A 34 -26.58 -4.30 -17.51
N MET A 35 -26.70 -5.53 -17.03
CA MET A 35 -26.35 -5.88 -15.65
C MET A 35 -24.87 -6.08 -15.52
N GLY A 36 -24.25 -5.53 -14.48
CA GLY A 36 -22.84 -5.71 -14.13
C GLY A 36 -22.70 -6.07 -12.66
N MET A 37 -21.55 -6.58 -12.31
CA MET A 37 -21.16 -6.80 -10.92
C MET A 37 -20.04 -5.83 -10.53
N LYS A 38 -20.15 -5.23 -9.36
CA LYS A 38 -19.10 -4.42 -8.75
C LYS A 38 -18.59 -5.14 -7.50
N HIS A 39 -17.28 -5.35 -7.46
CA HIS A 39 -16.63 -6.00 -6.34
C HIS A 39 -15.83 -4.95 -5.54
N ARG A 40 -15.90 -5.04 -4.23
CA ARG A 40 -15.15 -4.17 -3.31
C ARG A 40 -14.53 -5.01 -2.22
N VAL A 41 -13.35 -4.62 -1.77
CA VAL A 41 -12.76 -5.11 -0.52
C VAL A 41 -13.49 -4.43 0.64
N ALA A 42 -13.98 -5.21 1.61
CA ALA A 42 -14.67 -4.67 2.79
C ALA A 42 -13.71 -3.87 3.67
N PHE A 43 -12.58 -4.49 3.97
CA PHE A 43 -11.42 -3.90 4.65
C PHE A 43 -10.18 -4.73 4.28
N GLY A 44 -9.01 -4.09 4.23
CA GLY A 44 -7.74 -4.79 4.05
C GLY A 44 -6.56 -3.91 4.43
N LEU A 45 -5.66 -4.47 5.24
CA LEU A 45 -4.35 -3.88 5.48
C LEU A 45 -3.36 -4.45 4.48
N TYR A 46 -2.71 -3.57 3.73
CA TYR A 46 -1.75 -3.93 2.68
C TYR A 46 -0.35 -3.50 3.06
N LEU A 47 0.62 -4.35 2.82
CA LEU A 47 2.03 -4.07 3.02
C LEU A 47 2.75 -3.98 1.68
N ALA A 48 3.21 -2.79 1.33
CA ALA A 48 4.13 -2.55 0.22
C ALA A 48 5.56 -2.50 0.76
N LYS A 49 6.50 -3.02 0.01
CA LYS A 49 7.93 -3.03 0.35
C LYS A 49 8.73 -2.44 -0.79
N GLY A 50 9.81 -1.74 -0.46
CA GLY A 50 10.69 -1.16 -1.44
C GLY A 50 12.13 -1.12 -0.98
N SER A 51 13.02 -0.72 -1.87
CA SER A 51 14.42 -0.45 -1.55
C SER A 51 15.02 0.53 -2.55
N ILE A 52 15.92 1.38 -2.05
CA ILE A 52 16.80 2.23 -2.83
C ILE A 52 18.20 1.62 -2.74
N ASN A 53 18.80 1.35 -3.89
CA ASN A 53 20.15 0.82 -3.97
C ASN A 53 21.10 1.96 -4.39
N CYS A 54 22.03 2.32 -3.51
CA CYS A 54 22.96 3.44 -3.74
C CYS A 54 23.88 3.23 -4.95
N GLN A 55 24.29 1.99 -5.25
CA GLN A 55 25.13 1.70 -6.41
C GLN A 55 24.38 1.89 -7.74
N LEU A 56 23.07 1.63 -7.76
CA LEU A 56 22.21 1.94 -8.91
C LEU A 56 21.86 3.42 -8.96
N ALA A 57 21.67 4.06 -7.82
CA ALA A 57 21.44 5.49 -7.69
C ALA A 57 22.56 6.31 -8.32
N GLU A 58 23.82 5.95 -8.04
CA GLU A 58 24.99 6.60 -8.66
C GLU A 58 24.98 6.56 -10.19
N LYS A 59 24.50 5.45 -10.77
CA LYS A 59 24.43 5.29 -12.24
C LYS A 59 23.30 6.10 -12.88
N THR A 60 22.24 6.37 -12.13
CA THR A 60 21.05 7.07 -12.62
C THR A 60 21.02 8.55 -12.24
N GLY A 61 21.96 9.01 -11.43
CA GLY A 61 21.97 10.36 -10.88
C GLY A 61 20.93 10.60 -9.79
N PHE A 62 20.39 9.53 -9.21
CA PHE A 62 19.41 9.59 -8.11
C PHE A 62 20.12 10.08 -6.83
N SER A 63 19.60 11.13 -6.22
CA SER A 63 20.19 11.84 -5.09
C SER A 63 19.47 11.53 -3.76
N ASP A 64 20.07 11.98 -2.66
CA ASP A 64 19.44 11.93 -1.34
C ASP A 64 18.19 12.82 -1.29
N GLU A 65 18.20 13.95 -2.02
CA GLU A 65 17.01 14.80 -2.16
C GLU A 65 15.86 14.07 -2.85
N ASP A 66 16.16 13.25 -3.88
CA ASP A 66 15.15 12.42 -4.53
C ASP A 66 14.60 11.35 -3.59
N ALA A 67 15.45 10.80 -2.70
CA ALA A 67 15.02 9.85 -1.68
C ALA A 67 14.05 10.48 -0.69
N GLU A 68 14.33 11.72 -0.24
CA GLU A 68 13.43 12.48 0.64
C GLU A 68 12.08 12.79 -0.05
N LYS A 69 12.12 13.18 -1.33
CA LYS A 69 10.90 13.40 -2.13
C LYS A 69 10.06 12.12 -2.26
N ILE A 70 10.71 10.98 -2.48
CA ILE A 70 10.01 9.69 -2.53
C ILE A 70 9.41 9.33 -1.16
N LYS A 71 10.15 9.56 -0.08
CA LYS A 71 9.67 9.34 1.29
C LYS A 71 8.38 10.14 1.55
N GLU A 72 8.39 11.42 1.22
CA GLU A 72 7.22 12.28 1.36
C GLU A 72 6.07 11.87 0.43
N ALA A 73 6.36 11.56 -0.82
CA ALA A 73 5.36 11.07 -1.77
C ALA A 73 4.72 9.75 -1.32
N MET A 74 5.49 8.86 -0.67
CA MET A 74 4.94 7.61 -0.12
C MET A 74 4.07 7.86 1.11
N ARG A 75 4.41 8.84 1.94
CA ARG A 75 3.63 9.23 3.12
C ARG A 75 2.27 9.79 2.74
N THR A 76 2.24 10.62 1.70
CA THR A 76 1.04 11.33 1.23
C THR A 76 0.35 10.66 0.04
N LEU A 77 0.74 9.42 -0.28
CA LEU A 77 0.34 8.73 -1.52
C LEU A 77 -1.16 8.71 -1.79
N LEU A 78 -1.97 8.60 -0.74
CA LEU A 78 -3.42 8.45 -0.84
C LEU A 78 -4.19 9.74 -0.51
N GLU A 79 -3.47 10.82 -0.18
CA GLU A 79 -4.06 12.14 -0.07
C GLU A 79 -4.42 12.65 -1.47
N ASN A 80 -5.63 13.14 -1.65
CA ASN A 80 -6.15 13.61 -2.94
C ASN A 80 -6.23 12.53 -4.06
N ASP A 81 -6.11 11.25 -3.75
CA ASP A 81 -6.32 10.14 -4.71
C ASP A 81 -7.76 9.61 -4.65
N ALA A 82 -8.72 10.46 -4.93
CA ALA A 82 -10.14 10.10 -4.94
C ALA A 82 -10.61 9.69 -6.35
N SER A 83 -11.41 8.64 -6.41
CA SER A 83 -12.09 8.20 -7.63
C SER A 83 -13.38 7.46 -7.29
N SER A 84 -14.19 7.13 -8.30
CA SER A 84 -15.40 6.32 -8.08
C SER A 84 -15.10 4.90 -7.52
N ALA A 85 -13.89 4.39 -7.77
CA ALA A 85 -13.42 3.12 -7.21
C ALA A 85 -12.77 3.29 -5.83
N ARG A 86 -12.23 4.46 -5.55
CA ARG A 86 -11.59 4.87 -4.29
C ARG A 86 -12.23 6.17 -3.81
N PRO A 87 -13.39 6.13 -3.14
CA PRO A 87 -13.98 7.32 -2.55
C PRO A 87 -13.02 8.00 -1.58
N GLU A 88 -13.13 9.32 -1.46
CA GLU A 88 -12.33 10.09 -0.51
C GLU A 88 -12.45 9.50 0.90
N GLY A 89 -11.31 9.38 1.60
CA GLY A 89 -11.23 8.77 2.93
C GLY A 89 -11.39 7.24 2.97
N SER A 90 -11.45 6.57 1.81
CA SER A 90 -11.55 5.10 1.76
C SER A 90 -10.21 4.38 1.88
N MET A 91 -9.10 5.08 1.73
CA MET A 91 -7.75 4.55 1.83
C MET A 91 -6.85 5.57 2.53
N GLU A 92 -5.90 5.08 3.31
CA GLU A 92 -4.91 5.90 4.01
C GLU A 92 -3.57 5.17 4.12
N VAL A 93 -2.50 5.92 4.29
CA VAL A 93 -1.19 5.39 4.68
C VAL A 93 -1.14 5.35 6.20
N CYS A 94 -1.29 4.16 6.79
CA CYS A 94 -1.28 4.02 8.25
C CYS A 94 0.11 4.30 8.86
N ALA A 95 1.18 3.86 8.19
CA ALA A 95 2.56 4.14 8.59
C ALA A 95 3.54 3.87 7.45
N LEU A 96 4.60 4.64 7.41
CA LEU A 96 5.76 4.43 6.56
C LEU A 96 6.98 4.13 7.43
N TYR A 97 7.56 2.95 7.27
CA TYR A 97 8.80 2.54 7.92
C TYR A 97 9.96 2.74 6.96
N TRP A 98 10.88 3.63 7.32
CA TRP A 98 12.02 3.98 6.50
C TRP A 98 13.32 3.64 7.23
N TRP A 99 14.12 2.73 6.67
CA TRP A 99 15.40 2.31 7.21
C TRP A 99 16.54 2.86 6.38
N GLU A 100 17.51 3.46 7.05
CA GLU A 100 18.73 3.95 6.45
C GLU A 100 19.94 3.20 6.99
N GLN A 101 20.77 2.71 6.08
CA GLN A 101 22.03 2.06 6.41
C GLN A 101 23.19 2.91 5.93
N GLU A 102 24.26 3.00 6.73
CA GLU A 102 25.44 3.76 6.38
C GLU A 102 26.28 3.08 5.29
N GLY A 103 26.90 3.90 4.44
CA GLY A 103 27.86 3.51 3.43
C GLY A 103 27.27 2.83 2.20
N LYS A 104 28.15 2.52 1.25
CA LYS A 104 27.74 1.92 -0.04
C LYS A 104 27.48 0.42 0.04
N THR A 105 28.01 -0.24 1.06
CA THR A 105 27.80 -1.68 1.31
C THR A 105 26.92 -1.83 2.55
N PRO A 106 25.67 -2.25 2.39
CA PRO A 106 24.74 -2.33 3.52
C PRO A 106 25.19 -3.42 4.50
N LYS A 107 25.09 -3.15 5.80
CA LYS A 107 25.34 -4.11 6.88
C LYS A 107 24.37 -5.28 6.86
N TYR A 108 23.13 -5.02 6.47
CA TYR A 108 22.07 -6.03 6.35
C TYR A 108 21.48 -6.04 4.95
N SER A 109 21.16 -7.23 4.46
CA SER A 109 20.42 -7.35 3.22
C SER A 109 19.02 -6.72 3.33
N SER A 110 18.48 -6.20 2.23
CA SER A 110 17.12 -5.64 2.17
C SER A 110 16.08 -6.65 2.68
N ALA A 111 16.25 -7.93 2.41
CA ALA A 111 15.37 -8.99 2.90
C ALA A 111 15.40 -9.11 4.43
N LYS A 112 16.57 -8.93 5.07
CA LYS A 112 16.68 -8.96 6.54
C LYS A 112 16.02 -7.72 7.15
N VAL A 113 16.27 -6.54 6.58
CA VAL A 113 15.62 -5.28 7.01
C VAL A 113 14.11 -5.39 6.89
N GLN A 114 13.61 -5.85 5.75
CA GLN A 114 12.17 -6.00 5.55
C GLN A 114 11.50 -7.03 6.48
N ARG A 115 12.23 -8.06 6.92
CA ARG A 115 11.73 -9.04 7.89
C ARG A 115 11.78 -8.55 9.33
N SER A 116 12.49 -7.45 9.62
CA SER A 116 12.46 -6.85 10.96
C SER A 116 11.10 -6.25 11.29
N LEU A 117 10.32 -5.85 10.29
CA LEU A 117 8.91 -5.46 10.45
C LEU A 117 8.03 -6.70 10.32
N GLN A 118 7.26 -6.97 11.35
CA GLN A 118 6.24 -8.00 11.39
C GLN A 118 4.89 -7.36 11.64
N VAL A 119 3.93 -7.69 10.79
CA VAL A 119 2.54 -7.24 10.90
C VAL A 119 1.68 -8.48 10.89
N THR A 120 0.98 -8.73 11.98
CA THR A 120 0.16 -9.93 12.16
C THR A 120 -1.22 -9.56 12.68
N LEU A 121 -2.22 -10.37 12.34
CA LEU A 121 -3.55 -10.21 12.90
C LEU A 121 -3.52 -10.54 14.40
N LYS A 122 -4.18 -9.73 15.24
CA LYS A 122 -4.29 -9.98 16.67
C LYS A 122 -5.03 -11.28 16.95
N GLU A 123 -4.66 -11.93 18.04
CA GLU A 123 -5.29 -13.16 18.49
C GLU A 123 -6.80 -12.96 18.71
N GLY A 124 -7.59 -13.90 18.23
CA GLY A 124 -9.06 -13.86 18.33
C GLY A 124 -9.76 -12.99 17.25
N VAL A 125 -9.04 -12.22 16.45
CA VAL A 125 -9.62 -11.45 15.34
C VAL A 125 -9.72 -12.35 14.11
N ILE A 126 -10.94 -12.63 13.67
CA ILE A 126 -11.19 -13.44 12.46
C ILE A 126 -11.37 -12.54 11.24
N LYS A 127 -12.10 -11.43 11.39
CA LYS A 127 -12.39 -10.46 10.33
C LYS A 127 -11.96 -9.07 10.78
N PRO A 128 -10.79 -8.59 10.35
CA PRO A 128 -10.31 -7.26 10.74
C PRO A 128 -11.18 -6.19 10.06
N LYS A 129 -11.35 -5.06 10.74
CA LYS A 129 -12.13 -3.91 10.26
C LYS A 129 -11.39 -2.58 10.37
N ARG A 130 -10.22 -2.58 11.01
CA ARG A 130 -9.41 -1.39 11.29
C ARG A 130 -7.96 -1.76 11.53
N PHE A 131 -7.09 -0.78 11.46
CA PHE A 131 -5.65 -0.97 11.64
C PHE A 131 -5.29 -1.56 13.02
N GLU A 132 -6.00 -1.15 14.06
CA GLU A 132 -5.80 -1.61 15.45
C GLU A 132 -6.10 -3.10 15.66
N ASP A 133 -6.70 -3.76 14.70
CA ASP A 133 -6.90 -5.23 14.73
C ASP A 133 -5.61 -6.02 14.43
N TYR A 134 -4.51 -5.32 14.10
CA TYR A 134 -3.21 -5.90 13.82
C TYR A 134 -2.18 -5.53 14.89
N ASP A 135 -1.26 -6.44 15.13
CA ASP A 135 -0.04 -6.21 15.88
C ASP A 135 1.10 -5.86 14.91
N VAL A 136 1.77 -4.75 15.19
CA VAL A 136 2.93 -4.29 14.44
C VAL A 136 4.15 -4.34 15.35
N GLN A 137 5.14 -5.11 14.96
CA GLN A 137 6.39 -5.27 15.72
C GLN A 137 7.58 -4.98 14.82
N VAL A 138 8.52 -4.21 15.32
CA VAL A 138 9.78 -3.90 14.63
C VAL A 138 10.94 -4.38 15.49
N ALA A 139 11.68 -5.36 14.98
CA ALA A 139 12.92 -5.79 15.62
C ALA A 139 14.03 -4.77 15.37
N PRO A 140 14.76 -4.31 16.38
CA PRO A 140 15.85 -3.37 16.21
C PRO A 140 16.99 -3.99 15.38
N LEU A 141 17.61 -3.18 14.53
CA LEU A 141 18.77 -3.56 13.75
C LEU A 141 19.94 -2.63 14.15
N ASP A 142 20.99 -3.20 14.70
CA ASP A 142 22.14 -2.44 15.15
C ASP A 142 22.85 -1.71 14.00
N GLY A 143 23.07 -0.39 14.16
CA GLY A 143 23.67 0.47 13.13
C GLY A 143 22.76 0.77 11.95
N VAL A 144 21.45 0.66 12.11
CA VAL A 144 20.45 1.08 11.11
C VAL A 144 19.54 2.13 11.73
N THR A 145 19.39 3.24 11.06
CA THR A 145 18.46 4.30 11.48
C THR A 145 17.07 3.97 10.97
N LEU A 146 16.09 3.96 11.87
CA LEU A 146 14.68 3.77 11.54
C LEU A 146 13.91 5.06 11.78
N GLN A 147 13.19 5.52 10.77
CA GLN A 147 12.17 6.56 10.87
C GLN A 147 10.80 5.93 10.69
N ILE A 148 9.85 6.27 11.55
CA ILE A 148 8.44 5.87 11.44
C ILE A 148 7.64 7.13 11.22
N LEU A 149 6.96 7.20 10.09
CA LEU A 149 6.18 8.35 9.64
C LEU A 149 4.71 7.94 9.49
N SER A 150 3.81 8.82 9.85
CA SER A 150 2.35 8.66 9.71
C SER A 150 1.76 9.84 8.93
#